data_72574bbfb8a4f0c0af5505f51229debc
#
_entry.id   72574bbfb8a4f0c0af5505f51229debc
#
_cell.length_a   1.000
_cell.length_b   1.000
_cell.length_c   1.000
_cell.angle_alpha   90.00
_cell.angle_beta   90.00
_cell.angle_gamma   90.00
#
_symmetry.space_group_name_H-M   'P 1'
#
loop_
_entity.id
_entity.type
_entity.pdbx_description
1 polymer ?
#
loop_
_entity_poly.entity_id
_entity_poly.type
_entity_poly.pdbx_seq_one_letter_code
_entity_poly.pdbx_strand_id
1 'polypeptide(L)'
;MSAEVVDEFDVDYSGRHFLSVEDMSNDDVMKIIDRGRQFKAGEAPHVGPGHVAINMFFENSTRTMTSFQMAEHRLGMKVLDFDPGHSSVTKGESLYDSVRTVDAIGAEVAVIRHSTNHYYDYLLSTGMLGLSVVNGGDGS
;
A
#
# COMPACT_ATOMS: atom_id res chain seq x y z
N MET A 1 -6.41 -14.45 12.75
CA MET A 1 -6.46 -13.99 12.25
C MET A 1 -6.79 -12.80 11.55
N SER A 2 -6.13 -12.45 10.64
CA SER A 2 -6.34 -11.23 9.88
C SER A 2 -7.71 -11.18 9.23
N ALA A 3 -8.32 -12.29 9.00
CA ALA A 3 -9.61 -12.32 8.33
C ALA A 3 -10.69 -11.57 9.10
N GLU A 4 -10.67 -11.66 10.41
CA GLU A 4 -11.67 -10.97 11.19
C GLU A 4 -11.54 -9.46 11.13
N VAL A 5 -10.31 -8.96 11.02
CA VAL A 5 -10.09 -7.53 10.92
C VAL A 5 -10.65 -7.01 9.60
N VAL A 6 -10.43 -7.76 8.52
CA VAL A 6 -10.91 -7.37 7.21
C VAL A 6 -12.44 -7.40 7.15
N ASP A 7 -13.05 -8.42 7.77
CA ASP A 7 -14.49 -8.58 7.71
C ASP A 7 -15.24 -7.44 8.39
N GLU A 8 -14.66 -6.84 9.42
CA GLU A 8 -15.28 -5.70 10.08
C GLU A 8 -15.38 -4.48 9.18
N PHE A 9 -14.52 -4.41 8.17
CA PHE A 9 -14.43 -3.23 7.34
C PHE A 9 -15.57 -3.16 6.33
N ASP A 10 -15.99 -4.27 5.82
CA ASP A 10 -17.13 -4.36 4.90
C ASP A 10 -17.02 -3.40 3.71
N VAL A 11 -15.82 -3.23 3.17
CA VAL A 11 -15.59 -2.46 1.97
C VAL A 11 -15.07 -3.42 0.91
N ASP A 12 -15.72 -3.41 -0.24
CA ASP A 12 -15.31 -4.26 -1.34
C ASP A 12 -14.36 -3.49 -2.24
N TYR A 13 -13.10 -3.92 -2.29
CA TYR A 13 -12.09 -3.31 -3.12
C TYR A 13 -11.93 -4.03 -4.45
N SER A 14 -12.83 -4.94 -4.77
CA SER A 14 -12.71 -5.73 -5.98
C SER A 14 -11.42 -6.53 -6.00
N GLY A 15 -10.95 -6.97 -4.87
CA GLY A 15 -9.72 -7.68 -4.77
C GLY A 15 -8.93 -7.20 -3.58
N ARG A 16 -7.65 -6.85 -3.78
CA ARG A 16 -6.77 -6.61 -2.66
C ARG A 16 -6.03 -5.30 -2.73
N HIS A 17 -6.40 -4.43 -3.66
CA HIS A 17 -5.64 -3.21 -3.90
C HIS A 17 -6.48 -1.97 -3.64
N PHE A 18 -5.82 -0.89 -3.22
CA PHE A 18 -6.47 0.40 -3.07
C PHE A 18 -5.75 1.38 -4.01
N LEU A 19 -6.30 1.58 -5.19
CA LEU A 19 -5.61 2.29 -6.27
C LEU A 19 -6.20 3.68 -6.55
N SER A 20 -7.51 3.79 -6.49
CA SER A 20 -8.20 5.02 -6.84
C SER A 20 -9.57 5.04 -6.19
N VAL A 21 -10.09 6.22 -5.92
CA VAL A 21 -11.46 6.34 -5.41
C VAL A 21 -12.46 6.49 -6.55
N GLU A 22 -11.99 6.54 -7.79
CA GLU A 22 -12.87 6.79 -8.93
C GLU A 22 -13.98 5.76 -9.08
N ASP A 23 -13.68 4.51 -8.80
CA ASP A 23 -14.63 3.43 -8.95
C ASP A 23 -15.31 3.05 -7.64
N MET A 24 -15.12 3.82 -6.59
CA MET A 24 -15.71 3.54 -5.29
C MET A 24 -16.98 4.34 -5.11
N SER A 25 -17.97 3.75 -4.46
CA SER A 25 -19.19 4.47 -4.11
C SER A 25 -18.89 5.48 -3.00
N ASN A 26 -19.77 6.47 -2.86
CA ASN A 26 -19.64 7.42 -1.76
C ASN A 26 -19.72 6.70 -0.41
N ASP A 27 -20.55 5.67 -0.31
CA ASP A 27 -20.67 4.90 0.93
C ASP A 27 -19.36 4.20 1.26
N ASP A 28 -18.68 3.63 0.27
CA ASP A 28 -17.39 2.97 0.51
C ASP A 28 -16.34 3.96 0.97
N VAL A 29 -16.29 5.14 0.34
CA VAL A 29 -15.35 6.18 0.75
C VAL A 29 -15.63 6.60 2.19
N MET A 30 -16.89 6.80 2.54
CA MET A 30 -17.26 7.21 3.89
C MET A 30 -16.92 6.12 4.93
N LYS A 31 -17.07 4.85 4.56
CA LYS A 31 -16.67 3.77 5.46
C LYS A 31 -15.18 3.81 5.79
N ILE A 32 -14.36 4.08 4.78
CA ILE A 32 -12.91 4.21 4.99
C ILE A 32 -12.61 5.40 5.90
N ILE A 33 -13.24 6.54 5.66
CA ILE A 33 -13.04 7.73 6.47
C ILE A 33 -13.46 7.47 7.93
N ASP A 34 -14.60 6.85 8.12
CA ASP A 34 -15.10 6.53 9.46
C ASP A 34 -14.16 5.56 10.17
N ARG A 35 -13.63 4.59 9.44
CA ARG A 35 -12.68 3.65 10.02
C ARG A 35 -11.40 4.38 10.43
N GLY A 36 -10.95 5.33 9.61
CA GLY A 36 -9.80 6.16 9.95
C GLY A 36 -10.03 6.97 11.21
N ARG A 37 -11.25 7.48 11.40
CA ARG A 37 -11.57 8.21 12.63
C ARG A 37 -11.51 7.30 13.85
N GLN A 38 -11.97 6.05 13.72
CA GLN A 38 -11.87 5.08 14.80
C GLN A 38 -10.41 4.80 15.14
N PHE A 39 -9.56 4.65 14.14
CA PHE A 39 -8.13 4.42 14.37
C PHE A 39 -7.51 5.61 15.09
N LYS A 40 -7.87 6.83 14.68
CA LYS A 40 -7.38 8.04 15.32
C LYS A 40 -7.81 8.12 16.78
N ALA A 41 -8.97 7.57 17.10
CA ALA A 41 -9.48 7.53 18.47
C ALA A 41 -8.85 6.40 19.30
N GLY A 42 -7.90 5.66 18.76
CA GLY A 42 -7.22 4.61 19.48
C GLY A 42 -7.76 3.21 19.26
N GLU A 43 -8.66 3.05 18.30
CA GLU A 43 -9.31 1.76 18.05
C GLU A 43 -8.68 0.97 16.90
N ALA A 44 -7.44 1.27 16.56
CA ALA A 44 -6.75 0.56 15.50
C ALA A 44 -6.40 -0.86 15.94
N PRO A 45 -6.58 -1.85 15.07
CA PRO A 45 -6.18 -3.21 15.41
C PRO A 45 -4.66 -3.33 15.46
N HIS A 46 -4.17 -4.36 16.13
CA HIS A 46 -2.75 -4.68 16.12
C HIS A 46 -2.57 -5.95 15.30
N VAL A 47 -2.05 -5.83 14.09
CA VAL A 47 -1.91 -6.99 13.21
C VAL A 47 -0.60 -7.74 13.44
N GLY A 48 0.42 -7.05 13.96
CA GLY A 48 1.65 -7.70 14.41
C GLY A 48 2.75 -7.81 13.35
N PRO A 49 3.96 -8.20 13.78
CA PRO A 49 5.15 -8.20 12.91
C PRO A 49 5.18 -9.35 11.90
N GLY A 50 4.23 -10.27 11.96
CA GLY A 50 4.07 -11.25 10.90
C GLY A 50 3.53 -10.64 9.61
N HIS A 51 3.07 -9.39 9.66
CA HIS A 51 2.56 -8.67 8.49
C HIS A 51 3.56 -7.60 8.11
N VAL A 52 3.95 -7.56 6.84
CA VAL A 52 5.09 -6.80 6.36
C VAL A 52 4.64 -5.77 5.33
N ALA A 53 5.07 -4.52 5.52
CA ALA A 53 4.78 -3.43 4.60
C ALA A 53 6.06 -2.81 4.08
N ILE A 54 5.99 -2.23 2.90
CA ILE A 54 7.10 -1.46 2.32
C ILE A 54 6.52 -0.22 1.65
N ASN A 55 7.23 0.90 1.76
CA ASN A 55 6.80 2.15 1.13
C ASN A 55 7.78 2.46 0.01
N MET A 56 7.32 2.27 -1.23
CA MET A 56 8.16 2.42 -2.42
C MET A 56 7.86 3.75 -3.09
N PHE A 57 8.46 4.81 -2.56
CA PHE A 57 8.26 6.15 -3.07
C PHE A 57 9.40 6.49 -4.02
N PHE A 58 9.08 6.48 -5.31
CA PHE A 58 10.04 6.84 -6.36
C PHE A 58 10.13 8.35 -6.56
N GLU A 59 9.22 9.09 -5.94
CA GLU A 59 9.28 10.54 -5.90
C GLU A 59 9.26 10.99 -4.45
N ASN A 60 9.91 12.12 -4.20
CA ASN A 60 10.05 12.61 -2.84
C ASN A 60 8.71 13.13 -2.33
N SER A 61 8.22 12.56 -1.26
CA SER A 61 7.02 13.03 -0.57
C SER A 61 7.12 12.62 0.89
N THR A 62 7.93 13.37 1.62
CA THR A 62 8.25 13.03 2.99
C THR A 62 7.01 12.95 3.88
N ARG A 63 6.09 13.90 3.73
CA ARG A 63 4.90 13.93 4.56
C ARG A 63 4.04 12.69 4.36
N THR A 64 3.78 12.35 3.11
CA THR A 64 2.94 11.20 2.79
C THR A 64 3.60 9.90 3.24
N MET A 65 4.89 9.75 2.94
CA MET A 65 5.61 8.53 3.31
C MET A 65 5.64 8.36 4.82
N THR A 66 5.91 9.44 5.56
CA THR A 66 5.98 9.39 7.01
C THR A 66 4.62 9.03 7.61
N SER A 67 3.54 9.52 7.01
CA SER A 67 2.19 9.19 7.47
C SER A 67 1.90 7.70 7.32
N PHE A 68 2.27 7.13 6.18
CA PHE A 68 2.08 5.70 5.98
C PHE A 68 2.95 4.87 6.91
N GLN A 69 4.20 5.29 7.10
CA GLN A 69 5.09 4.59 8.02
C GLN A 69 4.53 4.58 9.44
N MET A 70 4.02 5.71 9.90
CA MET A 70 3.46 5.79 11.23
C MET A 70 2.24 4.89 11.37
N ALA A 71 1.38 4.85 10.34
CA ALA A 71 0.20 3.99 10.36
C ALA A 71 0.60 2.52 10.45
N GLU A 72 1.61 2.13 9.66
CA GLU A 72 2.09 0.75 9.65
C GLU A 72 2.67 0.36 11.01
N HIS A 73 3.44 1.26 11.61
CA HIS A 73 3.99 1.01 12.94
C HIS A 73 2.90 0.90 14.00
N ARG A 74 1.87 1.72 13.91
CA ARG A 74 0.76 1.65 14.86
C ARG A 74 -0.01 0.35 14.75
N LEU A 75 -0.05 -0.24 13.57
CA LEU A 75 -0.64 -1.56 13.37
C LEU A 75 0.27 -2.69 13.84
N GLY A 76 1.50 -2.37 14.22
CA GLY A 76 2.46 -3.37 14.65
C GLY A 76 3.13 -4.13 13.53
N MET A 77 3.03 -3.63 12.30
CA MET A 77 3.62 -4.29 11.14
C MET A 77 5.13 -4.14 11.13
N LYS A 78 5.80 -5.07 10.45
CA LYS A 78 7.20 -4.91 10.12
C LYS A 78 7.29 -4.04 8.88
N VAL A 79 8.08 -2.97 8.95
CA VAL A 79 8.23 -2.03 7.83
C VAL A 79 9.61 -2.18 7.24
N LEU A 80 9.66 -2.54 5.97
CA LEU A 80 10.94 -2.70 5.26
C LEU A 80 11.39 -1.35 4.70
N ASP A 81 12.69 -1.15 4.67
CA ASP A 81 13.25 0.06 4.09
C ASP A 81 13.31 -0.04 2.58
N PHE A 82 13.15 1.09 1.90
CA PHE A 82 13.28 1.19 0.46
C PHE A 82 13.98 2.49 0.11
N ASP A 83 15.04 2.40 -0.67
CA ASP A 83 15.79 3.57 -1.11
C ASP A 83 15.85 3.56 -2.64
N PRO A 84 15.07 4.39 -3.32
CA PRO A 84 15.06 4.41 -4.79
C PRO A 84 16.41 4.83 -5.38
N GLY A 85 17.20 5.61 -4.65
CA GLY A 85 18.51 6.03 -5.14
C GLY A 85 19.53 4.91 -5.18
N HIS A 86 19.28 3.82 -4.48
CA HIS A 86 20.19 2.68 -4.43
C HIS A 86 19.55 1.41 -4.95
N SER A 87 18.36 1.50 -5.53
CA SER A 87 17.67 0.32 -6.04
C SER A 87 18.06 0.08 -7.49
N SER A 88 17.88 -1.14 -7.94
CA SER A 88 18.18 -1.50 -9.31
C SER A 88 17.23 -0.82 -10.31
N VAL A 89 16.15 -0.23 -9.84
CA VAL A 89 15.23 0.50 -10.71
C VAL A 89 15.96 1.65 -11.41
N THR A 90 16.92 2.28 -10.75
CA THR A 90 17.68 3.38 -11.35
C THR A 90 18.64 2.88 -12.44
N LYS A 91 18.78 1.58 -12.58
CA LYS A 91 19.63 0.97 -13.59
C LYS A 91 18.82 0.37 -14.73
N GLY A 92 17.58 0.83 -14.90
CA GLY A 92 16.73 0.37 -15.99
C GLY A 92 15.79 -0.76 -15.64
N GLU A 93 15.77 -1.19 -14.38
CA GLU A 93 14.83 -2.20 -13.94
C GLU A 93 13.42 -1.60 -13.93
N SER A 94 12.45 -2.35 -14.39
CA SER A 94 11.07 -1.85 -14.43
C SER A 94 10.47 -1.79 -13.03
N LEU A 95 9.41 -0.98 -12.89
CA LEU A 95 8.65 -0.94 -11.65
C LEU A 95 8.13 -2.34 -11.30
N TYR A 96 7.64 -3.07 -12.30
CA TYR A 96 7.14 -4.42 -12.07
C TYR A 96 8.22 -5.31 -11.46
N ASP A 97 9.44 -5.26 -11.99
CA ASP A 97 10.53 -6.10 -11.46
C ASP A 97 10.85 -5.75 -10.02
N SER A 98 10.84 -4.47 -9.68
CA SER A 98 11.11 -4.04 -8.30
C SER A 98 10.02 -4.52 -7.34
N VAL A 99 8.76 -4.40 -7.74
CA VAL A 99 7.64 -4.82 -6.90
C VAL A 99 7.61 -6.34 -6.79
N ARG A 100 7.89 -7.04 -7.87
CA ARG A 100 7.98 -8.50 -7.83
C ARG A 100 9.04 -8.98 -6.86
N THR A 101 10.16 -8.28 -6.82
CA THR A 101 11.24 -8.63 -5.90
C THR A 101 10.80 -8.51 -4.44
N VAL A 102 10.14 -7.40 -4.07
CA VAL A 102 9.71 -7.23 -2.69
C VAL A 102 8.55 -8.16 -2.34
N ASP A 103 7.72 -8.51 -3.33
CA ASP A 103 6.69 -9.51 -3.14
C ASP A 103 7.31 -10.87 -2.79
N ALA A 104 8.34 -11.27 -3.53
CA ALA A 104 9.02 -12.53 -3.29
C ALA A 104 9.75 -12.56 -1.94
N ILE A 105 10.21 -11.41 -1.47
CA ILE A 105 10.89 -11.30 -0.18
C ILE A 105 9.89 -11.47 0.98
N GLY A 106 8.64 -11.11 0.76
CA GLY A 106 7.61 -11.29 1.77
C GLY A 106 6.79 -10.07 2.13
N ALA A 107 6.93 -8.97 1.38
CA ALA A 107 6.08 -7.81 1.62
C ALA A 107 4.64 -8.16 1.26
N GLU A 108 3.71 -7.82 2.15
CA GLU A 108 2.29 -8.09 1.93
C GLU A 108 1.56 -6.87 1.41
N VAL A 109 2.07 -5.68 1.76
CA VAL A 109 1.50 -4.41 1.32
C VAL A 109 2.63 -3.53 0.82
N ALA A 110 2.47 -3.00 -0.38
CA ALA A 110 3.41 -2.01 -0.93
C ALA A 110 2.63 -0.72 -1.19
N VAL A 111 3.03 0.36 -0.50
CA VAL A 111 2.51 1.69 -0.78
C VAL A 111 3.45 2.29 -1.82
N ILE A 112 2.94 2.60 -3.01
CA ILE A 112 3.78 3.01 -4.13
C ILE A 112 3.40 4.41 -4.58
N ARG A 113 4.42 5.28 -4.75
CA ARG A 113 4.26 6.58 -5.37
C ARG A 113 5.20 6.65 -6.56
N HIS A 114 4.64 6.96 -7.73
CA HIS A 114 5.40 6.93 -8.98
C HIS A 114 4.92 8.03 -9.92
N SER A 115 5.82 8.56 -10.73
CA SER A 115 5.52 9.67 -11.64
C SER A 115 4.60 9.29 -12.79
N THR A 116 4.51 8.03 -13.14
CA THR A 116 3.67 7.60 -14.25
C THR A 116 2.21 7.56 -13.83
N ASN A 117 1.33 8.19 -14.61
CA ASN A 117 -0.10 8.12 -14.36
C ASN A 117 -0.57 6.69 -14.48
N HIS A 118 -1.38 6.27 -13.53
CA HIS A 118 -1.99 4.93 -13.52
C HIS A 118 -0.93 3.82 -13.68
N TYR A 119 0.21 3.98 -13.01
CA TYR A 119 1.29 2.97 -13.06
C TYR A 119 0.77 1.59 -12.69
N TYR A 120 -0.27 1.55 -11.87
CA TYR A 120 -0.81 0.30 -11.34
C TYR A 120 -1.51 -0.53 -12.42
N ASP A 121 -1.98 0.09 -13.50
CA ASP A 121 -2.62 -0.67 -14.57
C ASP A 121 -1.63 -1.65 -15.20
N TYR A 122 -0.44 -1.15 -15.54
CA TYR A 122 0.59 -2.00 -16.10
C TYR A 122 1.14 -2.95 -15.03
N LEU A 123 1.36 -2.42 -13.83
CA LEU A 123 1.94 -3.19 -12.74
C LEU A 123 1.12 -4.44 -12.42
N LEU A 124 -0.19 -4.32 -12.43
CA LEU A 124 -1.08 -5.40 -12.03
C LEU A 124 -1.63 -6.19 -13.21
N SER A 125 -1.19 -5.87 -14.43
CA SER A 125 -1.76 -6.48 -15.64
C SER A 125 -1.50 -7.98 -15.74
N THR A 126 -0.41 -8.49 -15.16
CA THR A 126 -0.09 -9.90 -15.24
C THR A 126 -0.88 -10.75 -14.24
N GLY A 127 -1.38 -10.13 -13.18
CA GLY A 127 -2.03 -10.87 -12.10
C GLY A 127 -1.11 -11.76 -11.28
N MET A 128 0.20 -11.58 -11.43
CA MET A 128 1.19 -12.47 -10.79
C MET A 128 1.64 -12.01 -9.42
N LEU A 129 1.34 -10.78 -9.03
CA LEU A 129 1.79 -10.26 -7.74
C LEU A 129 0.88 -10.72 -6.62
N GLY A 130 1.46 -11.20 -5.53
CA GLY A 130 0.71 -11.64 -4.38
C GLY A 130 0.42 -10.55 -3.35
N LEU A 131 1.25 -9.49 -3.33
CA LEU A 131 1.07 -8.42 -2.38
C LEU A 131 -0.09 -7.50 -2.77
N SER A 132 -0.52 -6.68 -1.82
CA SER A 132 -1.53 -5.67 -2.06
C SER A 132 -0.85 -4.34 -2.34
N VAL A 133 -1.35 -3.61 -3.32
CA VAL A 133 -0.81 -2.30 -3.69
C VAL A 133 -1.74 -1.20 -3.19
N VAL A 134 -1.17 -0.22 -2.49
CA VAL A 134 -1.87 1.00 -2.12
C VAL A 134 -1.22 2.13 -2.90
N ASN A 135 -2.02 2.90 -3.63
CA ASN A 135 -1.49 4.00 -4.40
C ASN A 135 -1.20 5.19 -3.48
N GLY A 136 0.07 5.51 -3.30
CA GLY A 136 0.52 6.66 -2.52
C GLY A 136 0.65 7.94 -3.33
N GLY A 137 0.32 7.88 -4.61
CA GLY A 137 0.33 9.02 -5.53
C GLY A 137 0.86 8.61 -6.89
N ASP A 138 0.19 9.02 -7.94
CA ASP A 138 0.64 8.75 -9.31
C ASP A 138 0.58 10.01 -10.14
N GLY A 139 1.42 10.05 -11.18
CA GLY A 139 1.48 11.19 -12.06
C GLY A 139 2.28 12.35 -11.50
N SER A 140 2.23 13.44 -12.21
CA SER A 140 2.99 14.64 -11.85
C SER A 140 2.13 15.69 -11.16
#